data_b29766ebfd5fa8ee5026efd75162207c
#
_entry.id   b29766ebfd5fa8ee5026efd75162207c
#
_cell.length_a   1.000
_cell.length_b   1.000
_cell.length_c   1.000
_cell.angle_alpha   90.00
_cell.angle_beta   90.00
_cell.angle_gamma   90.00
#
_symmetry.space_group_name_H-M   'P 1'
#
loop_
_entity.id
_entity.type
_entity.pdbx_description
1 polymer ?
#
loop_
_entity_poly.entity_id
_entity_poly.type
_entity_poly.pdbx_seq_one_letter_code
_entity_poly.pdbx_strand_id
1 'polypeptide(L)'
;LVRRSKAIAFIDPIDLRFYRFEPTPKPNSQAVMFCLMDVSGSMSEYMKDLAKRFFLLLHLFLDRKYEHVEVVFIRHTSSAQEVDEETFFRSQETGGTVVSTALEEMQRSIAERYPVSEWNIYGAQASDGDNYSSDSEACIQLLGSQLLPLCQFFAYIEVLDEREIGVFRSEANASLLWRDYKTVVDRFGNFAMTRVFSKSDIFPVF
;
A
#
# COMPACT_ATOMS: atom_id res chain seq x y z
N LEU A 1 12.74 57.40 -53.19
CA LEU A 1 11.72 56.33 -53.21
C LEU A 1 11.69 55.68 -51.85
N VAL A 2 10.81 56.21 -50.98
CA VAL A 2 10.55 55.60 -49.65
C VAL A 2 9.65 54.38 -49.89
N ARG A 3 10.21 53.17 -49.67
CA ARG A 3 9.40 51.97 -49.60
C ARG A 3 8.49 52.10 -48.37
N ARG A 4 7.22 52.38 -48.61
CA ARG A 4 6.18 52.19 -47.62
C ARG A 4 6.19 50.70 -47.27
N SER A 5 6.69 50.36 -46.09
CA SER A 5 6.39 49.07 -45.50
C SER A 5 4.86 48.96 -45.43
N LYS A 6 4.31 47.91 -46.03
CA LYS A 6 2.89 47.57 -45.81
C LYS A 6 2.75 47.29 -44.33
N ALA A 7 2.29 48.28 -43.59
CA ALA A 7 1.77 48.03 -42.27
C ALA A 7 0.67 47.00 -42.44
N ILE A 8 0.83 45.86 -41.84
CA ILE A 8 -0.26 44.90 -41.68
C ILE A 8 -1.31 45.67 -40.88
N ALA A 9 -2.38 46.03 -41.58
CA ALA A 9 -3.41 46.83 -40.99
C ALA A 9 -4.01 46.06 -39.84
N PHE A 10 -3.65 46.48 -38.66
CA PHE A 10 -4.33 46.15 -37.42
C PHE A 10 -4.45 44.65 -37.11
N ILE A 11 -3.47 44.10 -36.45
CA ILE A 11 -3.66 42.88 -35.66
C ILE A 11 -4.24 43.35 -34.32
N ASP A 12 -5.52 43.12 -34.11
CA ASP A 12 -6.15 43.33 -32.81
C ASP A 12 -5.47 42.43 -31.80
N PRO A 13 -5.17 42.90 -30.57
CA PRO A 13 -4.71 42.01 -29.49
C PRO A 13 -5.57 40.77 -29.28
N ILE A 14 -6.88 40.84 -29.67
CA ILE A 14 -7.81 39.69 -29.66
C ILE A 14 -7.46 38.64 -30.73
N ASP A 15 -6.80 39.04 -31.83
CA ASP A 15 -6.38 38.12 -32.90
C ASP A 15 -5.08 37.40 -32.61
N LEU A 16 -4.37 37.79 -31.56
CA LEU A 16 -3.14 37.14 -31.12
C LEU A 16 -3.46 35.85 -30.37
N ARG A 17 -3.31 34.74 -31.06
CA ARG A 17 -3.40 33.41 -30.42
C ARG A 17 -2.03 33.03 -29.91
N PHE A 18 -1.90 32.94 -28.57
CA PHE A 18 -0.72 32.42 -27.93
C PHE A 18 -0.90 30.93 -27.70
N TYR A 19 0.05 30.13 -28.15
CA TYR A 19 0.13 28.74 -27.73
C TYR A 19 0.65 28.72 -26.27
N ARG A 20 -0.23 28.38 -25.33
CA ARG A 20 0.15 28.12 -23.95
C ARG A 20 0.40 26.62 -23.85
N PHE A 21 1.64 26.26 -23.58
CA PHE A 21 1.95 24.90 -23.17
C PHE A 21 1.57 24.76 -21.70
N GLU A 22 0.47 24.09 -21.42
CA GLU A 22 0.17 23.60 -20.10
C GLU A 22 0.70 22.18 -20.01
N PRO A 23 1.68 21.89 -19.13
CA PRO A 23 2.09 20.52 -18.90
C PRO A 23 0.89 19.78 -18.30
N THR A 24 0.29 18.91 -19.06
CA THR A 24 -0.72 17.98 -18.54
C THR A 24 0.05 16.82 -17.94
N PRO A 25 -0.07 16.57 -16.62
CA PRO A 25 0.57 15.41 -16.01
C PRO A 25 0.09 14.15 -16.74
N LYS A 26 1.00 13.41 -17.36
CA LYS A 26 0.67 12.09 -17.89
C LYS A 26 0.54 11.15 -16.70
N PRO A 27 -0.57 10.41 -16.55
CA PRO A 27 -0.69 9.42 -15.48
C PRO A 27 0.47 8.44 -15.57
N ASN A 28 1.07 8.10 -14.43
CA ASN A 28 2.10 7.07 -14.39
C ASN A 28 1.47 5.74 -14.82
N SER A 29 2.08 5.08 -15.81
CA SER A 29 1.65 3.78 -16.30
C SER A 29 2.24 2.61 -15.49
N GLN A 30 3.06 2.90 -14.50
CA GLN A 30 3.75 1.93 -13.66
C GLN A 30 3.21 1.94 -12.24
N ALA A 31 3.12 0.76 -11.64
CA ALA A 31 2.77 0.60 -10.24
C ALA A 31 3.73 -0.36 -9.54
N VAL A 32 3.95 -0.15 -8.26
CA VAL A 32 4.62 -1.09 -7.37
C VAL A 32 3.68 -1.49 -6.24
N MET A 33 3.59 -2.78 -5.99
CA MET A 33 2.82 -3.37 -4.91
C MET A 33 3.76 -3.95 -3.86
N PHE A 34 3.72 -3.39 -2.67
CA PHE A 34 4.42 -3.93 -1.51
C PHE A 34 3.53 -4.92 -0.77
N CYS A 35 3.97 -6.17 -0.67
CA CYS A 35 3.32 -7.23 0.10
C CYS A 35 4.06 -7.40 1.42
N LEU A 36 3.44 -7.03 2.53
CA LEU A 36 3.99 -7.17 3.87
C LEU A 36 3.27 -8.32 4.58
N MET A 37 3.99 -9.35 5.03
CA MET A 37 3.39 -10.49 5.71
C MET A 37 4.14 -10.83 6.99
N ASP A 38 3.37 -10.98 8.05
CA ASP A 38 3.80 -11.62 9.27
C ASP A 38 4.05 -13.11 9.01
N VAL A 39 5.25 -13.58 9.34
CA VAL A 39 5.63 -14.99 9.22
C VAL A 39 5.96 -15.61 10.60
N SER A 40 5.50 -14.97 11.67
CA SER A 40 5.64 -15.46 13.05
C SER A 40 4.95 -16.81 13.24
N GLY A 41 5.28 -17.48 14.33
CA GLY A 41 4.79 -18.84 14.62
C GLY A 41 3.28 -18.95 14.81
N SER A 42 2.59 -17.85 15.13
CA SER A 42 1.12 -17.77 15.25
C SER A 42 0.41 -17.79 13.90
N MET A 43 1.07 -17.33 12.82
CA MET A 43 0.54 -17.37 11.46
C MET A 43 0.50 -18.79 10.89
N SER A 44 -0.67 -19.44 11.00
CA SER A 44 -0.90 -20.80 10.48
C SER A 44 -0.83 -20.85 8.95
N GLU A 45 -0.64 -22.03 8.37
CA GLU A 45 -0.66 -22.24 6.92
C GLU A 45 -1.99 -21.85 6.28
N TYR A 46 -3.10 -22.00 6.99
CA TYR A 46 -4.41 -21.53 6.56
C TYR A 46 -4.46 -19.99 6.42
N MET A 47 -3.96 -19.28 7.42
CA MET A 47 -3.89 -17.82 7.44
C MET A 47 -3.00 -17.30 6.33
N LYS A 48 -1.87 -17.95 6.07
CA LYS A 48 -0.98 -17.64 4.95
C LYS A 48 -1.65 -17.88 3.58
N ASP A 49 -2.48 -18.94 3.43
CA ASP A 49 -3.26 -19.16 2.19
C ASP A 49 -4.27 -18.03 1.95
N LEU A 50 -4.92 -17.53 3.01
CA LEU A 50 -5.80 -16.36 2.93
C LEU A 50 -5.03 -15.10 2.53
N ALA A 51 -3.89 -14.84 3.15
CA ALA A 51 -3.01 -13.71 2.82
C ALA A 51 -2.53 -13.79 1.37
N LYS A 52 -2.11 -14.95 0.89
CA LYS A 52 -1.72 -15.18 -0.50
C LYS A 52 -2.82 -14.83 -1.48
N ARG A 53 -4.06 -15.23 -1.21
CA ARG A 53 -5.22 -14.90 -2.06
C ARG A 53 -5.52 -13.42 -2.09
N PHE A 54 -5.38 -12.75 -0.95
CA PHE A 54 -5.52 -11.31 -0.86
C PHE A 54 -4.47 -10.59 -1.72
N PHE A 55 -3.20 -10.94 -1.58
CA PHE A 55 -2.13 -10.35 -2.40
C PHE A 55 -2.34 -10.61 -3.89
N LEU A 56 -2.70 -11.85 -4.26
CA LEU A 56 -2.98 -12.19 -5.65
C LEU A 56 -4.14 -11.37 -6.23
N LEU A 57 -5.21 -11.17 -5.46
CA LEU A 57 -6.37 -10.41 -5.92
C LEU A 57 -6.01 -8.94 -6.16
N LEU A 58 -5.28 -8.31 -5.26
CA LEU A 58 -4.81 -6.94 -5.45
C LEU A 58 -3.89 -6.83 -6.67
N HIS A 59 -2.94 -7.76 -6.82
CA HIS A 59 -2.07 -7.80 -7.99
C HIS A 59 -2.87 -7.88 -9.30
N LEU A 60 -3.89 -8.74 -9.38
CA LEU A 60 -4.75 -8.85 -10.56
C LEU A 60 -5.52 -7.55 -10.88
N PHE A 61 -5.91 -6.77 -9.88
CA PHE A 61 -6.50 -5.45 -10.10
C PHE A 61 -5.50 -4.45 -10.65
N LEU A 62 -4.28 -4.45 -10.11
CA LEU A 62 -3.23 -3.55 -10.57
C LEU A 62 -2.79 -3.87 -12.00
N ASP A 63 -2.62 -5.15 -12.32
CA ASP A 63 -2.22 -5.63 -13.65
C ASP A 63 -3.25 -5.27 -14.76
N ARG A 64 -4.53 -5.12 -14.38
CA ARG A 64 -5.56 -4.61 -15.30
C ARG A 64 -5.53 -3.10 -15.48
N LYS A 65 -4.99 -2.37 -14.53
CA LYS A 65 -5.01 -0.89 -14.49
C LYS A 65 -3.73 -0.28 -15.04
N TYR A 66 -2.60 -0.94 -14.86
CA TYR A 66 -1.28 -0.44 -15.19
C TYR A 66 -0.60 -1.29 -16.26
N GLU A 67 0.25 -0.64 -17.08
CA GLU A 67 1.02 -1.32 -18.12
C GLU A 67 2.17 -2.16 -17.54
N HIS A 68 2.67 -1.77 -16.38
CA HIS A 68 3.76 -2.44 -15.67
C HIS A 68 3.50 -2.43 -14.17
N VAL A 69 3.57 -3.61 -13.56
CA VAL A 69 3.41 -3.79 -12.11
C VAL A 69 4.60 -4.57 -11.56
N GLU A 70 5.32 -3.96 -10.63
CA GLU A 70 6.32 -4.66 -9.83
C GLU A 70 5.74 -5.08 -8.49
N VAL A 71 6.21 -6.20 -7.94
CA VAL A 71 5.81 -6.70 -6.62
C VAL A 71 7.05 -6.85 -5.76
N VAL A 72 6.99 -6.26 -4.58
CA VAL A 72 8.03 -6.36 -3.55
C VAL A 72 7.49 -7.12 -2.37
N PHE A 73 8.15 -8.21 -2.01
CA PHE A 73 7.74 -9.08 -0.90
C PHE A 73 8.58 -8.80 0.33
N ILE A 74 7.95 -8.36 1.41
CA ILE A 74 8.57 -8.06 2.70
C ILE A 74 7.95 -8.98 3.75
N ARG A 75 8.74 -9.90 4.27
CA ARG A 75 8.36 -10.72 5.43
C ARG A 75 8.87 -10.09 6.70
N HIS A 76 8.16 -10.28 7.79
CA HIS A 76 8.62 -9.81 9.10
C HIS A 76 8.25 -10.75 10.24
N THR A 77 9.05 -10.66 11.28
CA THR A 77 8.83 -11.14 12.64
C THR A 77 9.34 -10.06 13.60
N SER A 78 10.40 -10.29 14.37
CA SER A 78 11.11 -9.25 15.12
C SER A 78 11.97 -8.33 14.25
N SER A 79 12.20 -8.70 12.99
CA SER A 79 12.89 -7.92 11.97
C SER A 79 12.22 -8.15 10.62
N ALA A 80 12.37 -7.21 9.70
CA ALA A 80 11.83 -7.33 8.34
C ALA A 80 12.94 -7.54 7.32
N GLN A 81 12.58 -8.22 6.23
CA GLN A 81 13.48 -8.47 5.12
C GLN A 81 12.69 -8.60 3.81
N GLU A 82 13.20 -7.94 2.76
CA GLU A 82 12.76 -8.21 1.39
C GLU A 82 13.27 -9.57 0.95
N VAL A 83 12.39 -10.35 0.32
CA VAL A 83 12.67 -11.73 -0.12
C VAL A 83 12.01 -12.00 -1.46
N ASP A 84 12.39 -13.12 -2.10
CA ASP A 84 11.67 -13.62 -3.26
C ASP A 84 10.30 -14.21 -2.90
N GLU A 85 9.44 -14.38 -3.90
CA GLU A 85 8.07 -14.89 -3.75
C GLU A 85 8.03 -16.27 -3.07
N GLU A 86 8.93 -17.18 -3.43
CA GLU A 86 8.95 -18.54 -2.87
C GLU A 86 9.26 -18.50 -1.37
N THR A 87 10.29 -17.75 -0.99
CA THR A 87 10.67 -17.54 0.41
C THR A 87 9.54 -16.87 1.18
N PHE A 88 8.90 -15.84 0.60
CA PHE A 88 7.80 -15.10 1.23
C PHE A 88 6.65 -16.01 1.68
N PHE A 89 6.18 -16.90 0.82
CA PHE A 89 5.04 -17.76 1.11
C PHE A 89 5.38 -19.05 1.88
N ARG A 90 6.66 -19.45 1.92
CA ARG A 90 7.10 -20.67 2.62
C ARG A 90 7.76 -20.40 3.96
N SER A 91 8.09 -19.15 4.26
CA SER A 91 8.75 -18.81 5.52
C SER A 91 7.84 -19.08 6.72
N GLN A 92 8.44 -19.65 7.74
CA GLN A 92 7.88 -19.72 9.08
C GLN A 92 9.04 -19.52 10.06
N GLU A 93 8.94 -18.48 10.85
CA GLU A 93 9.98 -18.15 11.82
C GLU A 93 9.41 -18.13 13.23
N THR A 94 10.22 -18.53 14.19
CA THR A 94 9.89 -18.42 15.61
C THR A 94 10.44 -17.10 16.12
N GLY A 95 9.62 -16.27 16.75
CA GLY A 95 10.05 -14.99 17.30
C GLY A 95 8.87 -14.13 17.68
N GLY A 96 9.14 -12.98 18.27
CA GLY A 96 8.11 -11.96 18.50
C GLY A 96 7.83 -11.16 17.23
N THR A 97 6.76 -10.39 17.23
CA THR A 97 6.34 -9.59 16.10
C THR A 97 6.59 -8.11 16.35
N VAL A 98 7.38 -7.46 15.48
CA VAL A 98 7.63 -6.00 15.48
C VAL A 98 7.23 -5.48 14.10
N VAL A 99 6.02 -4.94 14.02
CA VAL A 99 5.39 -4.57 12.75
C VAL A 99 6.06 -3.35 12.11
N SER A 100 6.53 -2.40 12.92
CA SER A 100 7.22 -1.19 12.42
C SER A 100 8.38 -1.52 11.49
N THR A 101 9.10 -2.61 11.73
CA THR A 101 10.23 -3.03 10.89
C THR A 101 9.83 -3.27 9.43
N ALA A 102 8.63 -3.83 9.19
CA ALA A 102 8.12 -4.04 7.83
C ALA A 102 7.74 -2.72 7.15
N LEU A 103 7.17 -1.77 7.90
CA LEU A 103 6.83 -0.45 7.40
C LEU A 103 8.10 0.37 7.09
N GLU A 104 9.13 0.28 7.92
CA GLU A 104 10.44 0.90 7.69
C GLU A 104 11.12 0.33 6.44
N GLU A 105 11.07 -0.98 6.25
CA GLU A 105 11.62 -1.66 5.07
C GLU A 105 10.89 -1.22 3.79
N MET A 106 9.55 -1.13 3.83
CA MET A 106 8.77 -0.59 2.73
C MET A 106 9.18 0.86 2.43
N GLN A 107 9.27 1.70 3.46
CA GLN A 107 9.68 3.10 3.30
C GLN A 107 11.07 3.23 2.67
N ARG A 108 12.02 2.43 3.13
CA ARG A 108 13.39 2.39 2.59
C ARG A 108 13.38 2.01 1.11
N SER A 109 12.66 0.94 0.76
CA SER A 109 12.55 0.47 -0.63
C SER A 109 11.91 1.51 -1.54
N ILE A 110 10.87 2.23 -1.07
CA ILE A 110 10.28 3.35 -1.81
C ILE A 110 11.31 4.43 -2.09
N ALA A 111 12.04 4.86 -1.06
CA ALA A 111 13.02 5.93 -1.20
C ALA A 111 14.19 5.57 -2.14
N GLU A 112 14.61 4.31 -2.15
CA GLU A 112 15.74 3.84 -2.95
C GLU A 112 15.38 3.55 -4.42
N ARG A 113 14.16 3.03 -4.69
CA ARG A 113 13.85 2.43 -6.00
C ARG A 113 12.57 2.93 -6.66
N TYR A 114 11.62 3.47 -5.90
CA TYR A 114 10.28 3.75 -6.41
C TYR A 114 9.84 5.20 -6.16
N PRO A 115 10.49 6.19 -6.84
CA PRO A 115 10.12 7.58 -6.67
C PRO A 115 8.66 7.82 -7.06
N VAL A 116 7.92 8.53 -6.23
CA VAL A 116 6.47 8.82 -6.41
C VAL A 116 6.15 9.61 -7.68
N SER A 117 7.16 10.26 -8.29
CA SER A 117 7.01 10.93 -9.59
C SER A 117 6.87 9.96 -10.76
N GLU A 118 7.29 8.71 -10.61
CA GLU A 118 7.34 7.70 -11.66
C GLU A 118 6.47 6.48 -11.35
N TRP A 119 6.22 6.19 -10.07
CA TRP A 119 5.52 5.01 -9.60
C TRP A 119 4.26 5.32 -8.82
N ASN A 120 3.20 4.55 -9.09
CA ASN A 120 2.03 4.49 -8.23
C ASN A 120 2.25 3.42 -7.16
N ILE A 121 2.28 3.83 -5.89
CA ILE A 121 2.66 2.96 -4.78
C ILE A 121 1.42 2.37 -4.13
N TYR A 122 1.42 1.05 -3.94
CA TYR A 122 0.38 0.29 -3.27
C TYR A 122 0.98 -0.52 -2.13
N GLY A 123 0.32 -0.51 -0.97
CA GLY A 123 0.66 -1.36 0.16
C GLY A 123 -0.42 -2.41 0.40
N ALA A 124 0.00 -3.62 0.72
CA ALA A 124 -0.85 -4.71 1.15
C ALA A 124 -0.20 -5.41 2.33
N GLN A 125 -0.87 -5.43 3.47
CA GLN A 125 -0.34 -6.03 4.69
C GLN A 125 -1.27 -7.10 5.23
N ALA A 126 -0.71 -8.22 5.66
CA ALA A 126 -1.43 -9.32 6.29
C ALA A 126 -0.72 -9.79 7.56
N SER A 127 -1.44 -9.88 8.66
CA SER A 127 -0.97 -10.43 9.95
C SER A 127 -2.13 -10.97 10.77
N ASP A 128 -1.85 -11.65 11.87
CA ASP A 128 -2.85 -12.06 12.87
C ASP A 128 -3.20 -10.95 13.88
N GLY A 129 -2.58 -9.78 13.73
CA GLY A 129 -2.81 -8.62 14.57
C GLY A 129 -1.92 -8.51 15.80
N ASP A 130 -1.02 -9.48 16.01
CA ASP A 130 -0.06 -9.42 17.10
C ASP A 130 1.00 -8.32 16.85
N ASN A 131 1.34 -7.62 17.90
CA ASN A 131 2.42 -6.63 17.94
C ASN A 131 2.83 -6.36 19.39
N TYR A 132 4.00 -5.79 19.60
CA TYR A 132 4.38 -5.29 20.92
C TYR A 132 3.78 -3.90 21.17
N SER A 133 3.30 -3.66 22.39
CA SER A 133 2.76 -2.35 22.79
C SER A 133 3.79 -1.22 22.70
N SER A 134 5.06 -1.52 22.83
CA SER A 134 6.15 -0.56 22.64
C SER A 134 6.36 -0.15 21.19
N ASP A 135 5.79 -0.91 20.24
CA ASP A 135 5.90 -0.68 18.79
C ASP A 135 4.70 0.10 18.21
N SER A 136 3.59 0.20 18.96
CA SER A 136 2.34 0.83 18.51
C SER A 136 2.52 2.24 17.97
N GLU A 137 3.23 3.10 18.72
CA GLU A 137 3.44 4.50 18.31
C GLU A 137 4.24 4.60 17.01
N ALA A 138 5.27 3.76 16.85
CA ALA A 138 6.07 3.71 15.63
C ALA A 138 5.22 3.27 14.43
N CYS A 139 4.37 2.25 14.58
CA CYS A 139 3.46 1.78 13.54
C CYS A 139 2.48 2.89 13.10
N ILE A 140 1.83 3.57 14.06
CA ILE A 140 0.88 4.66 13.77
C ILE A 140 1.57 5.79 13.02
N GLN A 141 2.76 6.18 13.46
CA GLN A 141 3.51 7.28 12.86
C GLN A 141 4.02 6.92 11.46
N LEU A 142 4.63 5.75 11.28
CA LEU A 142 5.14 5.30 9.99
C LEU A 142 4.02 5.17 8.97
N LEU A 143 2.94 4.45 9.32
CA LEU A 143 1.82 4.27 8.43
C LEU A 143 1.15 5.61 8.09
N GLY A 144 0.71 6.36 9.12
CA GLY A 144 -0.11 7.54 8.93
C GLY A 144 0.64 8.74 8.37
N SER A 145 1.87 9.00 8.84
CA SER A 145 2.59 10.22 8.49
C SER A 145 3.59 10.05 7.36
N GLN A 146 4.05 8.84 7.10
CA GLN A 146 5.14 8.60 6.14
C GLN A 146 4.71 7.77 4.93
N LEU A 147 3.94 6.69 5.10
CA LEU A 147 3.58 5.79 4.01
C LEU A 147 2.28 6.19 3.30
N LEU A 148 1.19 6.41 4.04
CA LEU A 148 -0.11 6.73 3.42
C LEU A 148 -0.09 7.97 2.51
N PRO A 149 0.66 9.05 2.82
CA PRO A 149 0.81 10.18 1.90
C PRO A 149 1.49 9.84 0.57
N LEU A 150 2.27 8.76 0.52
CA LEU A 150 2.97 8.31 -0.69
C LEU A 150 2.15 7.27 -1.47
N CYS A 151 1.26 6.55 -0.79
CA CYS A 151 0.49 5.46 -1.37
C CYS A 151 -0.75 5.95 -2.11
N GLN A 152 -1.06 5.33 -3.25
CA GLN A 152 -2.36 5.45 -3.89
C GLN A 152 -3.44 4.71 -3.07
N PHE A 153 -3.05 3.58 -2.49
CA PHE A 153 -3.91 2.78 -1.62
C PHE A 153 -3.06 1.87 -0.74
N PHE A 154 -3.49 1.67 0.49
CA PHE A 154 -2.92 0.70 1.42
C PHE A 154 -4.06 -0.14 2.01
N ALA A 155 -3.94 -1.45 1.94
CA ALA A 155 -4.90 -2.39 2.49
C ALA A 155 -4.26 -3.24 3.59
N TYR A 156 -4.91 -3.33 4.74
CA TYR A 156 -4.53 -4.22 5.82
C TYR A 156 -5.60 -5.29 6.02
N ILE A 157 -5.19 -6.54 6.07
CA ILE A 157 -6.05 -7.63 6.50
C ILE A 157 -5.53 -8.26 7.80
N GLU A 158 -6.39 -8.35 8.79
CA GLU A 158 -6.19 -9.18 9.97
C GLU A 158 -6.74 -10.57 9.66
N VAL A 159 -5.82 -11.55 9.51
CA VAL A 159 -6.18 -12.93 9.16
C VAL A 159 -6.35 -13.73 10.44
N LEU A 160 -7.49 -14.37 10.59
CA LEU A 160 -7.88 -15.06 11.81
C LEU A 160 -8.39 -16.48 11.49
N ASP A 161 -8.25 -17.38 12.44
CA ASP A 161 -8.81 -18.75 12.32
C ASP A 161 -10.35 -18.68 12.41
N GLU A 162 -11.06 -19.46 11.58
CA GLU A 162 -12.53 -19.53 11.62
C GLU A 162 -13.07 -19.86 13.02
N ARG A 163 -12.30 -20.61 13.82
CA ARG A 163 -12.67 -20.96 15.20
C ARG A 163 -12.67 -19.76 16.15
N GLU A 164 -12.01 -18.67 15.77
CA GLU A 164 -11.88 -17.47 16.57
C GLU A 164 -12.93 -16.40 16.26
N ILE A 165 -13.79 -16.63 15.25
CA ILE A 165 -14.86 -15.70 14.83
C ILE A 165 -15.67 -15.18 16.02
N GLY A 166 -16.05 -16.08 16.96
CA GLY A 166 -16.83 -15.71 18.14
C GLY A 166 -16.13 -14.75 19.09
N VAL A 167 -14.81 -14.79 19.12
CA VAL A 167 -13.98 -13.95 19.99
C VAL A 167 -13.74 -12.58 19.35
N PHE A 168 -13.31 -12.58 18.11
CA PHE A 168 -12.86 -11.35 17.41
C PHE A 168 -13.97 -10.54 16.73
N ARG A 169 -15.23 -11.01 16.73
CA ARG A 169 -16.37 -10.19 16.29
C ARG A 169 -16.61 -8.98 17.19
N SER A 170 -16.19 -9.04 18.45
CA SER A 170 -16.33 -7.94 19.39
C SER A 170 -15.13 -6.98 19.28
N GLU A 171 -15.38 -5.70 19.12
CA GLU A 171 -14.35 -4.66 19.18
C GLU A 171 -13.57 -4.67 20.51
N ALA A 172 -14.18 -5.14 21.60
CA ALA A 172 -13.54 -5.26 22.90
C ALA A 172 -12.36 -6.27 22.89
N ASN A 173 -12.39 -7.24 21.99
CA ASN A 173 -11.36 -8.27 21.84
C ASN A 173 -10.44 -8.00 20.63
N ALA A 174 -10.45 -6.78 20.10
CA ALA A 174 -9.58 -6.43 18.99
C ALA A 174 -8.11 -6.61 19.35
N SER A 175 -7.32 -7.12 18.41
CA SER A 175 -5.87 -7.21 18.54
C SER A 175 -5.23 -5.84 18.74
N LEU A 176 -3.98 -5.81 19.14
CA LEU A 176 -3.28 -4.56 19.37
C LEU A 176 -3.12 -3.77 18.07
N LEU A 177 -2.62 -4.41 17.02
CA LEU A 177 -2.38 -3.77 15.74
C LEU A 177 -3.70 -3.25 15.09
N TRP A 178 -4.80 -4.01 15.23
CA TRP A 178 -6.12 -3.56 14.79
C TRP A 178 -6.53 -2.25 15.45
N ARG A 179 -6.38 -2.15 16.77
CA ARG A 179 -6.71 -0.93 17.54
C ARG A 179 -5.85 0.25 17.12
N ASP A 180 -4.55 0.01 16.91
CA ASP A 180 -3.61 1.04 16.47
C ASP A 180 -4.00 1.58 15.09
N TYR A 181 -4.24 0.70 14.14
CA TYR A 181 -4.62 1.06 12.78
C TYR A 181 -6.02 1.69 12.67
N LYS A 182 -6.93 1.34 13.59
CA LYS A 182 -8.24 1.98 13.69
C LYS A 182 -8.13 3.49 13.95
N THR A 183 -7.10 3.94 14.65
CA THR A 183 -6.85 5.38 14.89
C THR A 183 -6.41 6.12 13.64
N VAL A 184 -5.95 5.39 12.62
CA VAL A 184 -5.43 5.93 11.37
C VAL A 184 -6.48 5.90 10.27
N VAL A 185 -7.28 4.83 10.17
CA VAL A 185 -8.19 4.59 9.03
C VAL A 185 -9.19 5.72 8.78
N ASP A 186 -9.73 6.31 9.84
CA ASP A 186 -10.71 7.39 9.72
C ASP A 186 -10.13 8.72 9.22
N ARG A 187 -8.79 8.82 9.16
CA ARG A 187 -8.06 10.02 8.76
C ARG A 187 -7.64 10.01 7.29
N PHE A 188 -7.65 8.84 6.66
CA PHE A 188 -7.09 8.64 5.30
C PHE A 188 -8.06 7.85 4.43
N GLY A 189 -8.54 8.46 3.34
CA GLY A 189 -9.46 7.81 2.39
C GLY A 189 -8.80 6.75 1.50
N ASN A 190 -7.48 6.63 1.54
CA ASN A 190 -6.69 5.65 0.79
C ASN A 190 -6.17 4.50 1.66
N PHE A 191 -6.72 4.34 2.87
CA PHE A 191 -6.42 3.22 3.76
C PHE A 191 -7.70 2.42 4.04
N ALA A 192 -7.63 1.11 3.84
CA ALA A 192 -8.70 0.18 4.19
C ALA A 192 -8.17 -0.95 5.08
N MET A 193 -9.00 -1.41 6.01
CA MET A 193 -8.69 -2.55 6.85
C MET A 193 -9.89 -3.45 7.05
N THR A 194 -9.67 -4.76 7.06
CA THR A 194 -10.71 -5.74 7.31
C THR A 194 -10.19 -6.99 8.01
N ARG A 195 -11.10 -7.72 8.67
CA ARG A 195 -10.83 -9.03 9.23
C ARG A 195 -11.24 -10.11 8.25
N VAL A 196 -10.37 -11.09 8.06
CA VAL A 196 -10.56 -12.18 7.12
C VAL A 196 -10.49 -13.51 7.87
N PHE A 197 -11.60 -14.21 7.92
CA PHE A 197 -11.72 -15.54 8.52
C PHE A 197 -11.85 -16.63 7.45
N SER A 198 -12.32 -16.24 6.26
CA SER A 198 -12.56 -17.14 5.14
C SER A 198 -12.26 -16.47 3.81
N LYS A 199 -12.23 -17.27 2.76
CA LYS A 199 -11.99 -16.77 1.39
C LYS A 199 -13.00 -15.76 0.90
N SER A 200 -14.25 -15.85 1.38
CA SER A 200 -15.35 -14.93 1.01
C SER A 200 -15.15 -13.51 1.56
N ASP A 201 -14.36 -13.37 2.63
CA ASP A 201 -14.18 -12.10 3.31
C ASP A 201 -13.12 -11.21 2.63
N ILE A 202 -12.36 -11.77 1.67
CA ILE A 202 -11.26 -11.05 1.01
C ILE A 202 -11.78 -10.03 -0.01
N PHE A 203 -12.79 -10.39 -0.80
CA PHE A 203 -13.28 -9.54 -1.89
C PHE A 203 -13.81 -8.17 -1.44
N PRO A 204 -14.52 -8.02 -0.31
CA PRO A 204 -15.03 -6.73 0.17
C PRO A 204 -13.96 -5.69 0.55
N VAL A 205 -12.67 -6.08 0.58
CA VAL A 205 -11.55 -5.15 0.88
C VAL A 205 -11.31 -4.17 -0.28
N PHE A 206 -11.69 -4.55 -1.48
CA PHE A 206 -11.45 -3.84 -2.74
C PHE A 206 -12.74 -3.28 -3.29
#